data_20f969ff9103987ce254f99b209d419f
#
_entry.id   20f969ff9103987ce254f99b209d419f
#
_cell.length_a   1.000
_cell.length_b   1.000
_cell.length_c   1.000
_cell.angle_alpha   90.00
_cell.angle_beta   90.00
_cell.angle_gamma   90.00
#
_symmetry.space_group_name_H-M   'P 1'
#
loop_
_entity.id
_entity.type
_entity.pdbx_description
1 polymer ?
#
loop_
_entity_poly.entity_id
_entity_poly.type
_entity_poly.pdbx_seq_one_letter_code
_entity_poly.pdbx_strand_id
1 'polypeptide(L)'
;MKSFNRNVEQIEPSASLLVMDKARKLQSEGKRVISLGGGEPDFPTPEKIRAAAKASMDAGNTHYVAGKGLPELRKAISRKLQTENGISCTADNILVTPGGKFAIYLALNAMLNPGDEALIMDPSWVSYAPIVGLCSAKPVGIGLEFDNNYAITEEKLESACTERTKVLIINSPNNPTGRVLTQEEAQIIANFVLRHDLYVVADEVYEKLCFDGRKHISLGSIASIAERVVTVNGFSKCVAMTGWRMGYLAASDELMKRIFKISQHTATCVPGFSQIGAIEAFDCAEEIEQMRLSYARRRDFFVDGLNKIPGFCCHKPEGAFYAWVGIEKDGMDSAALAQYILEQAQVACVPGTAYGASSDGFVRFSFANAQEDLEQALAAMTRAFS
;
A
#
# COMPACT_ATOMS: atom_id res chain seq x y z
N MET A 1 -2.93 -15.72 35.49
CA MET A 1 -2.12 -15.92 34.25
C MET A 1 -1.13 -14.77 34.14
N LYS A 2 0.06 -14.99 33.51
CA LYS A 2 0.99 -13.91 33.21
C LYS A 2 0.39 -13.03 32.08
N SER A 3 0.73 -11.74 32.06
CA SER A 3 0.30 -10.81 31.02
C SER A 3 0.90 -11.16 29.65
N PHE A 4 0.16 -10.92 28.58
CA PHE A 4 0.66 -11.04 27.20
C PHE A 4 1.58 -9.88 26.83
N ASN A 5 2.10 -9.89 25.61
CA ASN A 5 2.94 -8.83 25.07
C ASN A 5 2.11 -7.54 24.93
N ARG A 6 2.54 -6.48 25.65
CA ARG A 6 1.82 -5.18 25.67
C ARG A 6 1.66 -4.55 24.30
N ASN A 7 2.64 -4.73 23.40
CA ASN A 7 2.57 -4.17 22.05
C ASN A 7 1.46 -4.83 21.23
N VAL A 8 1.20 -6.13 21.48
CA VAL A 8 0.14 -6.87 20.78
C VAL A 8 -1.25 -6.49 21.33
N GLU A 9 -1.36 -6.30 22.64
CA GLU A 9 -2.62 -5.89 23.30
C GLU A 9 -3.11 -4.49 22.86
N GLN A 10 -2.22 -3.65 22.33
CA GLN A 10 -2.54 -2.30 21.86
C GLN A 10 -2.90 -2.24 20.38
N ILE A 11 -2.81 -3.36 19.65
CA ILE A 11 -3.07 -3.41 18.21
C ILE A 11 -4.50 -3.87 17.97
N GLU A 12 -5.28 -3.00 17.31
CA GLU A 12 -6.62 -3.36 16.86
C GLU A 12 -6.57 -4.29 15.64
N PRO A 13 -7.54 -5.20 15.49
CA PRO A 13 -7.70 -5.99 14.27
C PRO A 13 -7.81 -5.11 13.02
N SER A 14 -7.29 -5.59 11.89
CA SER A 14 -7.33 -4.82 10.64
C SER A 14 -8.77 -4.53 10.19
N ALA A 15 -9.17 -3.25 10.21
CA ALA A 15 -10.51 -2.83 9.81
C ALA A 15 -10.88 -3.27 8.39
N SER A 16 -9.93 -3.22 7.44
CA SER A 16 -10.16 -3.70 6.06
C SER A 16 -10.48 -5.20 6.02
N LEU A 17 -9.80 -6.03 6.83
CA LEU A 17 -10.08 -7.47 6.91
C LEU A 17 -11.44 -7.73 7.55
N LEU A 18 -11.78 -7.02 8.64
CA LEU A 18 -13.08 -7.15 9.30
C LEU A 18 -14.25 -6.83 8.35
N VAL A 19 -14.11 -5.78 7.55
CA VAL A 19 -15.13 -5.43 6.54
C VAL A 19 -15.26 -6.53 5.48
N MET A 20 -14.15 -7.04 4.97
CA MET A 20 -14.15 -8.13 3.99
C MET A 20 -14.77 -9.42 4.55
N ASP A 21 -14.45 -9.79 5.79
CA ASP A 21 -15.00 -10.96 6.45
C ASP A 21 -16.50 -10.80 6.71
N LYS A 22 -16.94 -9.59 7.11
CA LYS A 22 -18.37 -9.28 7.27
C LYS A 22 -19.11 -9.39 5.92
N ALA A 23 -18.55 -8.87 4.84
CA ALA A 23 -19.13 -8.98 3.50
C ALA A 23 -19.23 -10.45 3.06
N ARG A 24 -18.17 -11.24 3.22
CA ARG A 24 -18.16 -12.68 2.90
C ARG A 24 -19.20 -13.46 3.72
N LYS A 25 -19.33 -13.16 5.00
CA LYS A 25 -20.35 -13.77 5.87
C LYS A 25 -21.76 -13.49 5.35
N LEU A 26 -22.07 -12.22 5.04
CA LEU A 26 -23.37 -11.85 4.49
C LEU A 26 -23.66 -12.55 3.13
N GLN A 27 -22.65 -12.64 2.28
CA GLN A 27 -22.75 -13.38 1.01
C GLN A 27 -23.02 -14.87 1.24
N SER A 28 -22.35 -15.51 2.22
CA SER A 28 -22.60 -16.91 2.58
C SER A 28 -24.00 -17.16 3.16
N GLU A 29 -24.62 -16.12 3.74
CA GLU A 29 -26.02 -16.13 4.22
C GLU A 29 -27.03 -15.86 3.08
N GLY A 30 -26.59 -15.80 1.83
CA GLY A 30 -27.43 -15.58 0.64
C GLY A 30 -27.78 -14.10 0.38
N LYS A 31 -27.19 -13.16 1.12
CA LYS A 31 -27.36 -11.73 0.85
C LYS A 31 -26.45 -11.28 -0.28
N ARG A 32 -26.97 -10.49 -1.20
CA ARG A 32 -26.18 -9.88 -2.25
C ARG A 32 -25.44 -8.66 -1.69
N VAL A 33 -24.13 -8.77 -1.47
CA VAL A 33 -23.28 -7.66 -1.04
C VAL A 33 -22.18 -7.43 -2.08
N ILE A 34 -22.08 -6.19 -2.56
CA ILE A 34 -21.00 -5.76 -3.45
C ILE A 34 -19.82 -5.31 -2.55
N SER A 35 -18.69 -6.01 -2.64
CA SER A 35 -17.54 -5.74 -1.78
C SER A 35 -16.57 -4.77 -2.45
N LEU A 36 -16.65 -3.48 -2.12
CA LEU A 36 -15.72 -2.45 -2.56
C LEU A 36 -14.68 -2.09 -1.47
N GLY A 37 -14.60 -2.85 -0.38
CA GLY A 37 -13.61 -2.66 0.70
C GLY A 37 -12.27 -3.32 0.41
N GLY A 38 -12.17 -4.15 -0.63
CA GLY A 38 -10.97 -4.90 -0.98
C GLY A 38 -9.79 -4.03 -1.40
N GLY A 39 -8.59 -4.61 -1.29
CA GLY A 39 -7.36 -3.95 -1.71
C GLY A 39 -6.55 -4.84 -2.65
N GLU A 40 -7.20 -5.56 -3.57
CA GLU A 40 -6.54 -6.43 -4.53
C GLU A 40 -7.07 -6.23 -5.95
N PRO A 41 -6.22 -6.43 -6.98
CA PRO A 41 -6.66 -6.46 -8.38
C PRO A 41 -7.70 -7.55 -8.61
N ASP A 42 -8.69 -7.27 -9.43
CA ASP A 42 -9.71 -8.23 -9.89
C ASP A 42 -9.27 -9.04 -11.15
N PHE A 43 -8.08 -8.73 -11.66
CA PHE A 43 -7.47 -9.46 -12.75
C PHE A 43 -6.76 -10.72 -12.24
N PRO A 44 -6.72 -11.80 -13.03
CA PRO A 44 -5.85 -12.93 -12.73
C PRO A 44 -4.38 -12.54 -12.96
N THR A 45 -3.48 -13.18 -12.22
CA THR A 45 -2.05 -13.11 -12.52
C THR A 45 -1.78 -13.51 -13.99
N PRO A 46 -0.97 -12.78 -14.77
CA PRO A 46 -0.65 -13.08 -16.16
C PRO A 46 -0.24 -14.54 -16.38
N GLU A 47 -0.66 -15.11 -17.52
CA GLU A 47 -0.45 -16.54 -17.83
C GLU A 47 1.04 -16.92 -17.80
N LYS A 48 1.91 -16.08 -18.35
CA LYS A 48 3.34 -16.27 -18.38
C LYS A 48 3.93 -16.53 -16.98
N ILE A 49 3.52 -15.75 -16.00
CA ILE A 49 3.92 -15.89 -14.60
C ILE A 49 3.44 -17.22 -14.01
N ARG A 50 2.15 -17.54 -14.25
CA ARG A 50 1.54 -18.77 -13.73
C ARG A 50 2.18 -20.03 -14.34
N ALA A 51 2.45 -19.99 -15.65
CA ALA A 51 3.08 -21.09 -16.38
C ALA A 51 4.51 -21.34 -15.87
N ALA A 52 5.33 -20.31 -15.69
CA ALA A 52 6.70 -20.43 -15.18
C ALA A 52 6.72 -21.01 -13.75
N ALA A 53 5.85 -20.56 -12.87
CA ALA A 53 5.77 -21.09 -11.52
C ALA A 53 5.32 -22.57 -11.51
N LYS A 54 4.34 -22.94 -12.34
CA LYS A 54 3.88 -24.32 -12.49
C LYS A 54 5.02 -25.22 -13.00
N ALA A 55 5.70 -24.81 -14.06
CA ALA A 55 6.84 -25.56 -14.60
C ALA A 55 7.96 -25.74 -13.56
N SER A 56 8.20 -24.72 -12.74
CA SER A 56 9.17 -24.80 -11.65
C SER A 56 8.78 -25.84 -10.58
N MET A 57 7.49 -25.88 -10.20
CA MET A 57 6.99 -26.90 -9.27
C MET A 57 7.06 -28.30 -9.87
N ASP A 58 6.66 -28.46 -11.13
CA ASP A 58 6.72 -29.77 -11.86
C ASP A 58 8.15 -30.25 -11.98
N ALA A 59 9.14 -29.36 -12.07
CA ALA A 59 10.57 -29.69 -12.06
C ALA A 59 11.15 -29.99 -10.65
N GLY A 60 10.33 -29.97 -9.60
CA GLY A 60 10.75 -30.28 -8.23
C GLY A 60 11.46 -29.13 -7.48
N ASN A 61 11.38 -27.89 -7.94
CA ASN A 61 12.01 -26.73 -7.28
C ASN A 61 11.23 -26.31 -6.02
N THR A 62 11.18 -27.19 -5.02
CA THR A 62 10.37 -27.01 -3.79
C THR A 62 11.23 -26.90 -2.52
N HIS A 63 12.54 -26.81 -2.64
CA HIS A 63 13.47 -26.69 -1.52
C HIS A 63 13.80 -25.23 -1.19
N TYR A 64 14.54 -25.02 -0.10
CA TYR A 64 15.06 -23.71 0.27
C TYR A 64 15.93 -23.13 -0.84
N VAL A 65 15.78 -21.81 -1.02
CA VAL A 65 16.60 -21.02 -1.93
C VAL A 65 17.45 -20.00 -1.13
N ALA A 66 18.29 -19.24 -1.83
CA ALA A 66 19.09 -18.19 -1.18
C ALA A 66 18.23 -17.25 -0.32
N GLY A 67 18.67 -16.95 0.89
CA GLY A 67 17.89 -16.19 1.88
C GLY A 67 17.51 -14.77 1.42
N LYS A 68 18.35 -14.11 0.61
CA LYS A 68 18.00 -12.81 -0.01
C LYS A 68 17.05 -12.96 -1.23
N GLY A 69 16.80 -14.16 -1.69
CA GLY A 69 16.07 -14.46 -2.91
C GLY A 69 17.00 -14.94 -4.04
N LEU A 70 16.39 -15.52 -5.07
CA LEU A 70 17.12 -16.03 -6.26
C LEU A 70 17.97 -14.91 -6.89
N PRO A 71 19.24 -15.20 -7.23
CA PRO A 71 20.13 -14.19 -7.85
C PRO A 71 19.56 -13.60 -9.13
N GLU A 72 18.87 -14.41 -9.94
CA GLU A 72 18.24 -13.98 -11.21
C GLU A 72 17.13 -12.97 -10.95
N LEU A 73 16.25 -13.21 -9.97
CA LEU A 73 15.18 -12.31 -9.59
C LEU A 73 15.76 -11.00 -9.03
N ARG A 74 16.76 -11.06 -8.14
CA ARG A 74 17.40 -9.88 -7.57
C ARG A 74 18.09 -9.02 -8.64
N LYS A 75 18.74 -9.65 -9.64
CA LYS A 75 19.32 -8.94 -10.81
C LYS A 75 18.21 -8.26 -11.64
N ALA A 76 17.10 -8.93 -11.90
CA ALA A 76 15.97 -8.36 -12.64
C ALA A 76 15.36 -7.17 -11.89
N ILE A 77 15.16 -7.29 -10.56
CA ILE A 77 14.67 -6.19 -9.71
C ILE A 77 15.65 -5.01 -9.73
N SER A 78 16.95 -5.26 -9.53
CA SER A 78 17.98 -4.21 -9.55
C SER A 78 17.98 -3.47 -10.89
N ARG A 79 17.94 -4.20 -12.00
CA ARG A 79 17.85 -3.60 -13.35
C ARG A 79 16.62 -2.72 -13.51
N LYS A 80 15.46 -3.20 -13.09
CA LYS A 80 14.20 -2.44 -13.10
C LYS A 80 14.31 -1.15 -12.28
N LEU A 81 14.83 -1.23 -11.05
CA LEU A 81 15.00 -0.06 -10.20
C LEU A 81 15.95 0.98 -10.80
N GLN A 82 17.02 0.54 -11.47
CA GLN A 82 17.93 1.44 -12.18
C GLN A 82 17.26 2.11 -13.39
N THR A 83 16.57 1.33 -14.23
CA THR A 83 16.06 1.82 -15.52
C THR A 83 14.73 2.57 -15.42
N GLU A 84 13.88 2.22 -14.47
CA GLU A 84 12.53 2.77 -14.36
C GLU A 84 12.39 3.75 -13.19
N ASN A 85 13.09 3.50 -12.08
CA ASN A 85 12.99 4.30 -10.86
C ASN A 85 14.19 5.26 -10.65
N GLY A 86 15.27 5.12 -11.43
CA GLY A 86 16.48 5.91 -11.23
C GLY A 86 17.27 5.61 -9.95
N ILE A 87 16.99 4.46 -9.31
CA ILE A 87 17.64 4.05 -8.06
C ILE A 87 18.95 3.34 -8.38
N SER A 88 20.07 3.89 -7.92
CA SER A 88 21.38 3.23 -8.05
C SER A 88 21.52 2.09 -7.04
N CYS A 89 21.39 0.85 -7.49
CA CYS A 89 21.51 -0.33 -6.65
C CYS A 89 22.05 -1.54 -7.44
N THR A 90 22.60 -2.51 -6.74
CA THR A 90 22.99 -3.81 -7.28
C THR A 90 22.05 -4.92 -6.76
N ALA A 91 22.21 -6.14 -7.25
CA ALA A 91 21.47 -7.28 -6.73
C ALA A 91 21.71 -7.53 -5.21
N ASP A 92 22.83 -7.06 -4.66
CA ASP A 92 23.14 -7.24 -3.23
C ASP A 92 22.38 -6.27 -2.32
N ASN A 93 21.87 -5.19 -2.90
CA ASN A 93 20.97 -4.24 -2.24
C ASN A 93 19.50 -4.69 -2.23
N ILE A 94 19.18 -5.87 -2.78
CA ILE A 94 17.81 -6.38 -2.89
C ILE A 94 17.57 -7.53 -1.93
N LEU A 95 16.44 -7.48 -1.22
CA LEU A 95 15.89 -8.57 -0.42
C LEU A 95 14.47 -8.88 -0.88
N VAL A 96 14.25 -10.11 -1.34
CA VAL A 96 12.92 -10.64 -1.67
C VAL A 96 12.21 -11.04 -0.37
N THR A 97 10.95 -10.65 -0.23
CA THR A 97 10.18 -10.79 1.02
C THR A 97 8.81 -11.41 0.79
N PRO A 98 8.17 -12.00 1.82
CA PRO A 98 6.79 -12.49 1.76
C PRO A 98 5.77 -11.34 1.64
N GLY A 99 5.85 -10.58 0.53
CA GLY A 99 5.07 -9.37 0.25
C GLY A 99 5.62 -8.09 0.88
N GLY A 100 5.15 -6.94 0.39
CA GLY A 100 5.61 -5.61 0.83
C GLY A 100 5.36 -5.34 2.33
N LYS A 101 4.25 -5.84 2.90
CA LYS A 101 3.97 -5.71 4.35
C LYS A 101 5.11 -6.22 5.21
N PHE A 102 5.67 -7.38 4.88
CA PHE A 102 6.77 -7.95 5.62
C PHE A 102 8.08 -7.20 5.37
N ALA A 103 8.28 -6.67 4.16
CA ALA A 103 9.41 -5.78 3.86
C ALA A 103 9.40 -4.53 4.76
N ILE A 104 8.23 -3.88 4.94
CA ILE A 104 8.05 -2.73 5.82
C ILE A 104 8.36 -3.10 7.26
N TYR A 105 7.84 -4.24 7.75
CA TYR A 105 8.14 -4.72 9.11
C TYR A 105 9.64 -4.94 9.32
N LEU A 106 10.31 -5.59 8.39
CA LEU A 106 11.77 -5.83 8.47
C LEU A 106 12.55 -4.51 8.49
N ALA A 107 12.18 -3.55 7.64
CA ALA A 107 12.82 -2.24 7.58
C ALA A 107 12.64 -1.47 8.90
N LEU A 108 11.41 -1.35 9.38
CA LEU A 108 11.11 -0.64 10.63
C LEU A 108 11.76 -1.30 11.84
N ASN A 109 11.72 -2.63 11.92
CA ASN A 109 12.35 -3.39 13.01
C ASN A 109 13.88 -3.26 13.02
N ALA A 110 14.50 -3.02 11.86
CA ALA A 110 15.95 -2.79 11.75
C ALA A 110 16.36 -1.37 12.16
N MET A 111 15.45 -0.39 12.09
CA MET A 111 15.75 1.02 12.29
C MET A 111 15.25 1.56 13.64
N LEU A 112 14.11 1.07 14.15
CA LEU A 112 13.46 1.61 15.33
C LEU A 112 13.91 0.91 16.62
N ASN A 113 14.13 1.68 17.68
CA ASN A 113 14.28 1.19 19.04
C ASN A 113 13.01 1.49 19.86
N PRO A 114 12.85 0.85 21.03
CA PRO A 114 11.76 1.21 21.93
C PRO A 114 11.76 2.70 22.30
N GLY A 115 10.64 3.38 22.06
CA GLY A 115 10.44 4.80 22.32
C GLY A 115 10.82 5.75 21.17
N ASP A 116 11.43 5.26 20.10
CA ASP A 116 11.59 6.04 18.85
C ASP A 116 10.22 6.36 18.25
N GLU A 117 10.14 7.40 17.44
CA GLU A 117 8.93 7.81 16.73
C GLU A 117 9.08 7.60 15.22
N ALA A 118 7.99 7.15 14.58
CA ALA A 118 7.87 7.07 13.13
C ALA A 118 6.74 7.96 12.65
N LEU A 119 7.06 8.91 11.77
CA LEU A 119 6.08 9.80 11.13
C LEU A 119 5.34 9.06 10.02
N ILE A 120 4.02 9.21 10.00
CA ILE A 120 3.12 8.57 9.04
C ILE A 120 2.16 9.61 8.51
N MET A 121 1.99 9.75 7.20
CA MET A 121 0.97 10.62 6.62
C MET A 121 -0.43 10.13 7.04
N ASP A 122 -1.29 11.04 7.43
CA ASP A 122 -2.68 10.77 7.80
C ASP A 122 -3.60 11.52 6.81
N PRO A 123 -4.38 10.81 5.95
CA PRO A 123 -4.64 9.37 5.95
C PRO A 123 -3.53 8.51 5.30
N SER A 124 -3.40 7.27 5.80
CA SER A 124 -2.45 6.29 5.27
C SER A 124 -2.93 4.84 5.43
N TRP A 125 -2.22 3.91 4.79
CA TRP A 125 -2.56 2.50 4.87
C TRP A 125 -2.61 1.98 6.30
N VAL A 126 -3.72 1.34 6.64
CA VAL A 126 -4.10 0.87 7.99
C VAL A 126 -3.05 0.03 8.75
N SER A 127 -2.03 -0.48 8.06
CA SER A 127 -1.03 -1.35 8.68
C SER A 127 0.23 -0.63 9.14
N TYR A 128 0.48 0.63 8.76
CA TYR A 128 1.73 1.30 9.16
C TYR A 128 1.81 1.52 10.66
N ALA A 129 0.81 2.15 11.26
CA ALA A 129 0.80 2.41 12.69
C ALA A 129 0.89 1.12 13.54
N PRO A 130 0.13 0.05 13.27
CA PRO A 130 0.31 -1.23 13.94
C PRO A 130 1.71 -1.83 13.80
N ILE A 131 2.33 -1.76 12.60
CA ILE A 131 3.69 -2.28 12.40
C ILE A 131 4.71 -1.49 13.22
N VAL A 132 4.60 -0.15 13.28
CA VAL A 132 5.45 0.68 14.15
C VAL A 132 5.29 0.27 15.61
N GLY A 133 4.05 0.05 16.08
CA GLY A 133 3.78 -0.44 17.44
C GLY A 133 4.39 -1.82 17.71
N LEU A 134 4.35 -2.74 16.75
CA LEU A 134 5.03 -4.05 16.87
C LEU A 134 6.55 -3.92 17.03
N CYS A 135 7.15 -2.84 16.50
CA CYS A 135 8.55 -2.52 16.70
C CYS A 135 8.86 -1.81 18.05
N SER A 136 7.88 -1.73 18.96
CA SER A 136 7.98 -1.00 20.24
C SER A 136 8.21 0.51 20.08
N ALA A 137 7.91 1.07 18.92
CA ALA A 137 8.02 2.49 18.62
C ALA A 137 6.64 3.15 18.59
N LYS A 138 6.61 4.47 18.58
CA LYS A 138 5.38 5.27 18.57
C LYS A 138 5.07 5.75 17.15
N PRO A 139 3.89 5.43 16.60
CA PRO A 139 3.44 6.06 15.36
C PRO A 139 2.97 7.50 15.64
N VAL A 140 3.36 8.43 14.79
CA VAL A 140 2.96 9.85 14.85
C VAL A 140 2.35 10.23 13.52
N GLY A 141 1.05 10.54 13.50
CA GLY A 141 0.30 10.94 12.32
C GLY A 141 0.57 12.39 11.93
N ILE A 142 0.81 12.65 10.65
CA ILE A 142 0.87 13.98 10.05
C ILE A 142 -0.44 14.23 9.32
N GLY A 143 -1.35 14.98 9.93
CA GLY A 143 -2.67 15.28 9.34
C GLY A 143 -2.52 16.08 8.05
N LEU A 144 -2.93 15.48 6.93
CA LEU A 144 -3.04 16.13 5.64
C LEU A 144 -4.51 16.48 5.36
N GLU A 145 -4.74 17.53 4.60
CA GLU A 145 -6.07 18.13 4.44
C GLU A 145 -6.67 17.80 3.06
N PHE A 146 -7.95 17.48 3.05
CA PHE A 146 -8.71 17.23 1.83
C PHE A 146 -8.68 18.43 0.89
N ASP A 147 -8.93 19.64 1.40
CA ASP A 147 -9.09 20.86 0.60
C ASP A 147 -7.83 21.21 -0.24
N ASN A 148 -6.64 20.84 0.24
CA ASN A 148 -5.39 21.02 -0.51
C ASN A 148 -4.93 19.74 -1.22
N ASN A 149 -5.84 18.80 -1.42
CA ASN A 149 -5.56 17.49 -2.03
C ASN A 149 -4.44 16.72 -1.31
N TYR A 150 -4.41 16.77 0.02
CA TYR A 150 -3.43 16.06 0.85
C TYR A 150 -1.97 16.40 0.51
N ALA A 151 -1.69 17.65 0.17
CA ALA A 151 -0.34 18.11 -0.14
C ALA A 151 0.58 18.00 1.08
N ILE A 152 1.81 17.54 0.84
CA ILE A 152 2.86 17.46 1.85
C ILE A 152 3.59 18.81 1.86
N THR A 153 3.59 19.49 3.00
CA THR A 153 4.28 20.76 3.18
C THR A 153 5.37 20.63 4.24
N GLU A 154 6.38 21.50 4.15
CA GLU A 154 7.45 21.56 5.15
C GLU A 154 6.89 21.84 6.56
N GLU A 155 5.94 22.75 6.66
CA GLU A 155 5.29 23.11 7.93
C GLU A 155 4.64 21.89 8.60
N LYS A 156 3.92 21.07 7.85
CA LYS A 156 3.28 19.84 8.37
C LYS A 156 4.33 18.84 8.88
N LEU A 157 5.41 18.66 8.14
CA LEU A 157 6.50 17.76 8.54
C LEU A 157 7.19 18.26 9.81
N GLU A 158 7.54 19.56 9.87
CA GLU A 158 8.23 20.15 11.02
C GLU A 158 7.35 20.12 12.29
N SER A 159 6.05 20.37 12.17
CA SER A 159 5.12 20.38 13.30
C SER A 159 5.00 19.03 14.00
N ALA A 160 5.25 17.94 13.30
CA ALA A 160 5.16 16.57 13.83
C ALA A 160 6.51 16.00 14.28
N CYS A 161 7.62 16.63 13.92
CA CYS A 161 8.96 16.14 14.21
C CYS A 161 9.40 16.44 15.64
N THR A 162 10.00 15.47 16.29
CA THR A 162 10.61 15.61 17.63
C THR A 162 12.02 15.03 17.63
N GLU A 163 12.77 15.20 18.72
CA GLU A 163 14.08 14.58 18.91
C GLU A 163 14.04 13.04 18.90
N ARG A 164 12.87 12.43 19.09
CA ARG A 164 12.68 10.98 19.03
C ARG A 164 12.29 10.49 17.64
N THR A 165 12.00 11.39 16.72
CA THR A 165 11.66 11.03 15.35
C THR A 165 12.86 10.40 14.65
N LYS A 166 12.65 9.24 14.03
CA LYS A 166 13.73 8.49 13.39
C LYS A 166 13.41 8.00 12.00
N VAL A 167 12.15 7.74 11.73
CA VAL A 167 11.69 7.21 10.43
C VAL A 167 10.52 8.03 9.91
N LEU A 168 10.51 8.29 8.61
CA LEU A 168 9.38 8.82 7.86
C LEU A 168 8.86 7.74 6.91
N ILE A 169 7.56 7.46 6.93
CA ILE A 169 6.92 6.49 6.04
C ILE A 169 6.13 7.25 4.97
N ILE A 170 6.48 7.01 3.71
CA ILE A 170 5.82 7.60 2.53
C ILE A 170 5.26 6.49 1.66
N ASN A 171 4.01 6.63 1.22
CA ASN A 171 3.37 5.75 0.26
C ASN A 171 2.90 6.56 -0.95
N SER A 172 3.44 6.27 -2.11
CA SER A 172 3.05 6.92 -3.36
C SER A 172 3.11 5.93 -4.54
N PRO A 173 2.04 5.83 -5.34
CA PRO A 173 0.68 6.37 -5.13
C PRO A 173 0.08 5.93 -3.81
N ASN A 174 -0.67 6.82 -3.16
CA ASN A 174 -1.13 6.63 -1.79
C ASN A 174 -2.38 5.74 -1.68
N ASN A 175 -2.43 4.92 -0.66
CA ASN A 175 -3.63 4.27 -0.16
C ASN A 175 -3.98 4.92 1.19
N PRO A 176 -5.10 5.67 1.33
CA PRO A 176 -6.35 5.50 0.57
C PRO A 176 -6.62 6.57 -0.50
N THR A 177 -5.90 7.69 -0.56
CA THR A 177 -6.29 8.88 -1.32
C THR A 177 -6.09 8.77 -2.84
N GLY A 178 -5.23 7.85 -3.28
CA GLY A 178 -4.82 7.74 -4.68
C GLY A 178 -3.90 8.86 -5.15
N ARG A 179 -3.42 9.71 -4.24
CA ARG A 179 -2.52 10.81 -4.58
C ARG A 179 -1.14 10.33 -4.99
N VAL A 180 -0.53 10.99 -5.95
CA VAL A 180 0.84 10.74 -6.43
C VAL A 180 1.75 11.88 -5.95
N LEU A 181 2.90 11.52 -5.40
CA LEU A 181 3.93 12.46 -4.94
C LEU A 181 4.43 13.33 -6.10
N THR A 182 4.53 14.65 -5.87
CA THR A 182 5.10 15.58 -6.84
C THR A 182 6.61 15.72 -6.65
N GLN A 183 7.30 16.25 -7.68
CA GLN A 183 8.75 16.49 -7.61
C GLN A 183 9.09 17.52 -6.52
N GLU A 184 8.24 18.51 -6.34
CA GLU A 184 8.38 19.53 -5.30
C GLU A 184 8.30 18.93 -3.91
N GLU A 185 7.29 18.10 -3.65
CA GLU A 185 7.14 17.39 -2.38
C GLU A 185 8.28 16.41 -2.10
N ALA A 186 8.74 15.70 -3.14
CA ALA A 186 9.90 14.83 -3.02
C ALA A 186 11.15 15.62 -2.57
N GLN A 187 11.32 16.85 -3.05
CA GLN A 187 12.41 17.72 -2.62
C GLN A 187 12.22 18.25 -1.19
N ILE A 188 10.98 18.62 -0.81
CA ILE A 188 10.64 19.01 0.58
C ILE A 188 10.98 17.86 1.53
N ILE A 189 10.57 16.63 1.19
CA ILE A 189 10.88 15.43 1.98
C ILE A 189 12.39 15.22 2.08
N ALA A 190 13.12 15.33 0.98
CA ALA A 190 14.57 15.13 0.97
C ALA A 190 15.29 16.13 1.89
N ASN A 191 14.92 17.40 1.82
CA ASN A 191 15.49 18.44 2.67
C ASN A 191 15.17 18.21 4.15
N PHE A 192 13.93 17.83 4.47
CA PHE A 192 13.49 17.49 5.82
C PHE A 192 14.26 16.30 6.39
N VAL A 193 14.39 15.22 5.63
CA VAL A 193 15.11 13.99 6.01
C VAL A 193 16.59 14.30 6.33
N LEU A 194 17.24 15.14 5.55
CA LEU A 194 18.63 15.54 5.80
C LEU A 194 18.77 16.41 7.04
N ARG A 195 17.86 17.37 7.23
CA ARG A 195 17.87 18.30 8.36
C ARG A 195 17.76 17.57 9.70
N HIS A 196 16.90 16.58 9.76
CA HIS A 196 16.57 15.84 10.98
C HIS A 196 17.25 14.47 11.08
N ASP A 197 18.17 14.15 10.17
CA ASP A 197 18.92 12.87 10.15
C ASP A 197 18.04 11.62 10.17
N LEU A 198 16.94 11.62 9.40
CA LEU A 198 15.94 10.56 9.39
C LEU A 198 16.25 9.46 8.38
N TYR A 199 15.65 8.29 8.59
CA TYR A 199 15.46 7.26 7.58
C TYR A 199 14.08 7.40 6.92
N VAL A 200 13.95 6.82 5.71
CA VAL A 200 12.69 6.78 4.98
C VAL A 200 12.32 5.36 4.61
N VAL A 201 11.07 4.98 4.83
CA VAL A 201 10.45 3.80 4.21
C VAL A 201 9.54 4.31 3.10
N ALA A 202 9.94 4.12 1.85
CA ALA A 202 9.18 4.49 0.66
C ALA A 202 8.42 3.27 0.14
N ASP A 203 7.11 3.22 0.38
CA ASP A 203 6.22 2.16 -0.14
C ASP A 203 5.70 2.56 -1.51
N GLU A 204 6.25 1.92 -2.55
CA GLU A 204 6.01 2.23 -3.96
C GLU A 204 5.18 1.13 -4.67
N VAL A 205 4.43 0.33 -3.92
CA VAL A 205 3.72 -0.85 -4.43
C VAL A 205 2.70 -0.54 -5.54
N TYR A 206 2.24 0.71 -5.66
CA TYR A 206 1.32 1.18 -6.69
C TYR A 206 2.00 1.95 -7.83
N GLU A 207 3.32 1.98 -7.94
CA GLU A 207 4.08 2.79 -8.91
C GLU A 207 3.61 2.66 -10.37
N LYS A 208 3.15 1.46 -10.77
CA LYS A 208 2.63 1.18 -12.11
C LYS A 208 1.20 1.65 -12.35
N LEU A 209 0.52 2.09 -11.31
CA LEU A 209 -0.87 2.53 -11.35
C LEU A 209 -0.96 4.04 -11.16
N CYS A 210 -0.24 4.78 -11.99
CA CYS A 210 -0.39 6.23 -12.15
C CYS A 210 -1.27 6.53 -13.37
N PHE A 211 -2.11 7.56 -13.27
CA PHE A 211 -3.07 7.93 -14.29
C PHE A 211 -2.78 9.33 -14.86
N ASP A 212 -3.46 9.69 -15.96
CA ASP A 212 -3.45 11.03 -16.57
C ASP A 212 -2.04 11.56 -16.91
N GLY A 213 -1.14 10.66 -17.33
CA GLY A 213 0.25 11.01 -17.71
C GLY A 213 1.17 11.32 -16.52
N ARG A 214 0.69 11.16 -15.28
CA ARG A 214 1.54 11.31 -14.09
C ARG A 214 2.59 10.23 -14.05
N LYS A 215 3.78 10.61 -13.59
CA LYS A 215 4.91 9.69 -13.40
C LYS A 215 5.16 9.47 -11.93
N HIS A 216 5.43 8.22 -11.57
CA HIS A 216 5.90 7.89 -10.24
C HIS A 216 7.29 8.49 -9.98
N ILE A 217 7.52 8.94 -8.75
CA ILE A 217 8.81 9.46 -8.27
C ILE A 217 9.27 8.57 -7.14
N SER A 218 10.44 7.95 -7.31
CA SER A 218 11.06 7.15 -6.26
C SER A 218 11.97 8.01 -5.39
N LEU A 219 11.70 8.06 -4.09
CA LEU A 219 12.56 8.82 -3.15
C LEU A 219 13.99 8.28 -3.10
N GLY A 220 14.18 6.98 -3.31
CA GLY A 220 15.49 6.33 -3.41
C GLY A 220 16.33 6.79 -4.59
N SER A 221 15.76 7.50 -5.58
CA SER A 221 16.51 8.10 -6.69
C SER A 221 17.15 9.44 -6.35
N ILE A 222 16.78 10.06 -5.23
CA ILE A 222 17.31 11.35 -4.80
C ILE A 222 18.67 11.12 -4.14
N ALA A 223 19.75 11.43 -4.84
CA ALA A 223 21.12 11.09 -4.45
C ALA A 223 21.48 11.54 -3.01
N SER A 224 20.97 12.69 -2.57
CA SER A 224 21.27 13.23 -1.24
C SER A 224 20.73 12.40 -0.07
N ILE A 225 19.66 11.61 -0.30
CA ILE A 225 19.04 10.78 0.73
C ILE A 225 19.05 9.29 0.41
N ALA A 226 19.58 8.87 -0.74
CA ALA A 226 19.52 7.49 -1.23
C ALA A 226 19.98 6.44 -0.18
N GLU A 227 21.05 6.74 0.56
CA GLU A 227 21.58 5.85 1.60
C GLU A 227 20.64 5.70 2.82
N ARG A 228 19.63 6.58 2.95
CA ARG A 228 18.67 6.63 4.05
C ARG A 228 17.32 6.02 3.70
N VAL A 229 17.09 5.72 2.41
CA VAL A 229 15.81 5.24 1.90
C VAL A 229 15.79 3.73 1.80
N VAL A 230 14.76 3.11 2.38
CA VAL A 230 14.36 1.73 2.09
C VAL A 230 13.18 1.80 1.14
N THR A 231 13.41 1.50 -0.14
CA THR A 231 12.33 1.39 -1.14
C THR A 231 11.67 0.03 -1.02
N VAL A 232 10.39 0.01 -0.75
CA VAL A 232 9.56 -1.20 -0.67
C VAL A 232 8.66 -1.27 -1.89
N ASN A 233 8.64 -2.43 -2.54
CA ASN A 233 7.80 -2.67 -3.70
C ASN A 233 7.42 -4.15 -3.80
N GLY A 234 6.72 -4.57 -4.86
CA GLY A 234 6.34 -5.95 -5.05
C GLY A 234 5.44 -6.17 -6.26
N PHE A 235 5.04 -7.41 -6.42
CA PHE A 235 4.31 -7.89 -7.59
C PHE A 235 2.79 -7.93 -7.34
N SER A 236 2.36 -7.67 -6.12
CA SER A 236 0.95 -7.82 -5.71
C SER A 236 -0.02 -6.99 -6.53
N LYS A 237 0.36 -5.75 -6.92
CA LYS A 237 -0.56 -4.79 -7.55
C LYS A 237 -0.33 -4.65 -9.04
N CYS A 238 0.93 -4.60 -9.47
CA CYS A 238 1.26 -4.39 -10.88
C CYS A 238 0.96 -5.60 -11.79
N VAL A 239 0.98 -6.83 -11.24
CA VAL A 239 0.69 -8.07 -11.98
C VAL A 239 -0.24 -9.02 -11.22
N ALA A 240 -1.11 -8.48 -10.36
CA ALA A 240 -2.17 -9.22 -9.66
C ALA A 240 -1.67 -10.47 -8.89
N MET A 241 -0.54 -10.36 -8.17
CA MET A 241 0.07 -11.45 -7.41
C MET A 241 -0.19 -11.34 -5.89
N THR A 242 -1.38 -10.91 -5.46
CA THR A 242 -1.67 -10.72 -4.03
C THR A 242 -1.53 -12.00 -3.21
N GLY A 243 -2.08 -13.11 -3.71
CA GLY A 243 -2.02 -14.43 -3.07
C GLY A 243 -0.65 -15.11 -3.13
N TRP A 244 0.24 -14.67 -4.02
CA TRP A 244 1.59 -15.24 -4.16
C TRP A 244 2.56 -14.80 -3.06
N ARG A 245 2.22 -13.75 -2.34
CA ARG A 245 3.05 -13.16 -1.29
C ARG A 245 4.47 -12.83 -1.77
N MET A 246 4.57 -12.09 -2.88
CA MET A 246 5.83 -11.69 -3.51
C MET A 246 6.04 -10.17 -3.38
N GLY A 247 7.05 -9.77 -2.63
CA GLY A 247 7.51 -8.40 -2.49
C GLY A 247 9.03 -8.34 -2.41
N TYR A 248 9.56 -7.15 -2.36
CA TYR A 248 10.98 -6.91 -2.15
C TYR A 248 11.22 -5.54 -1.51
N LEU A 249 12.42 -5.37 -0.98
CA LEU A 249 12.94 -4.06 -0.62
C LEU A 249 14.33 -3.87 -1.24
N ALA A 250 14.66 -2.60 -1.47
CA ALA A 250 15.99 -2.15 -1.84
C ALA A 250 16.50 -1.17 -0.75
N ALA A 251 17.75 -1.31 -0.35
CA ALA A 251 18.35 -0.49 0.68
C ALA A 251 19.88 -0.40 0.50
N SER A 252 20.51 0.60 1.09
CA SER A 252 21.99 0.70 1.16
C SER A 252 22.60 -0.54 1.84
N ASP A 253 23.87 -0.78 1.59
CA ASP A 253 24.59 -1.95 2.15
C ASP A 253 24.50 -2.01 3.68
N GLU A 254 24.57 -0.85 4.33
CA GLU A 254 24.50 -0.75 5.78
C GLU A 254 23.12 -1.12 6.33
N LEU A 255 22.05 -0.61 5.73
CA LEU A 255 20.67 -0.96 6.09
C LEU A 255 20.39 -2.43 5.74
N MET A 256 20.76 -2.88 4.54
CA MET A 256 20.57 -4.26 4.08
C MET A 256 21.19 -5.27 5.04
N LYS A 257 22.38 -5.01 5.54
CA LYS A 257 23.09 -5.86 6.50
C LYS A 257 22.28 -6.11 7.79
N ARG A 258 21.57 -5.07 8.26
CA ARG A 258 20.74 -5.14 9.47
C ARG A 258 19.39 -5.81 9.18
N ILE A 259 18.73 -5.38 8.11
CA ILE A 259 17.44 -5.93 7.68
C ILE A 259 17.55 -7.43 7.40
N PHE A 260 18.62 -7.86 6.70
CA PHE A 260 18.80 -9.26 6.35
C PHE A 260 19.01 -10.15 7.58
N LYS A 261 19.68 -9.67 8.65
CA LYS A 261 19.78 -10.42 9.91
C LYS A 261 18.43 -10.81 10.48
N ILE A 262 17.46 -9.88 10.45
CA ILE A 262 16.10 -10.15 10.94
C ILE A 262 15.39 -11.16 10.02
N SER A 263 15.52 -10.98 8.72
CA SER A 263 14.92 -11.87 7.73
C SER A 263 15.39 -13.33 7.86
N GLN A 264 16.68 -13.54 8.16
CA GLN A 264 17.25 -14.89 8.38
C GLN A 264 16.59 -15.64 9.54
N HIS A 265 16.14 -14.93 10.58
CA HIS A 265 15.55 -15.50 11.78
C HIS A 265 14.01 -15.43 11.81
N THR A 266 13.38 -14.95 10.73
CA THR A 266 11.92 -14.82 10.63
C THR A 266 11.35 -15.57 9.44
N ALA A 267 11.69 -15.17 8.20
CA ALA A 267 11.13 -15.76 6.98
C ALA A 267 12.03 -16.78 6.29
N THR A 268 13.33 -16.79 6.61
CA THR A 268 14.36 -17.61 5.96
C THR A 268 14.50 -17.29 4.46
N CYS A 269 13.51 -17.65 3.65
CA CYS A 269 13.42 -17.31 2.22
C CYS A 269 11.95 -17.34 1.75
N VAL A 270 11.69 -16.77 0.57
CA VAL A 270 10.41 -16.88 -0.12
C VAL A 270 10.42 -18.13 -1.02
N PRO A 271 9.29 -18.83 -1.25
CA PRO A 271 9.23 -20.01 -2.08
C PRO A 271 9.88 -19.82 -3.46
N GLY A 272 10.79 -20.74 -3.85
CA GLY A 272 11.58 -20.63 -5.08
C GLY A 272 10.71 -20.60 -6.34
N PHE A 273 9.69 -21.44 -6.43
CA PHE A 273 8.77 -21.47 -7.59
C PHE A 273 7.99 -20.16 -7.77
N SER A 274 7.62 -19.48 -6.67
CA SER A 274 6.99 -18.15 -6.74
C SER A 274 7.96 -17.09 -7.28
N GLN A 275 9.25 -17.20 -6.90
CA GLN A 275 10.28 -16.29 -7.40
C GLN A 275 10.58 -16.52 -8.88
N ILE A 276 10.60 -17.76 -9.35
CA ILE A 276 10.72 -18.09 -10.78
C ILE A 276 9.57 -17.47 -11.56
N GLY A 277 8.33 -17.63 -11.09
CA GLY A 277 7.19 -16.95 -11.71
C GLY A 277 7.35 -15.43 -11.72
N ALA A 278 7.81 -14.83 -10.62
CA ALA A 278 7.97 -13.39 -10.52
C ALA A 278 9.03 -12.80 -11.48
N ILE A 279 9.99 -13.57 -11.94
CA ILE A 279 10.94 -13.13 -12.99
C ILE A 279 10.20 -12.76 -14.27
N GLU A 280 9.19 -13.53 -14.66
CA GLU A 280 8.38 -13.29 -15.86
C GLU A 280 7.54 -11.99 -15.78
N ALA A 281 7.37 -11.43 -14.57
CA ALA A 281 6.63 -10.18 -14.41
C ALA A 281 7.29 -8.99 -15.13
N PHE A 282 8.60 -9.03 -15.33
CA PHE A 282 9.34 -7.97 -16.05
C PHE A 282 9.08 -7.98 -17.56
N ASP A 283 8.50 -9.04 -18.08
CA ASP A 283 8.10 -9.19 -19.49
C ASP A 283 6.57 -9.07 -19.68
N CYS A 284 5.84 -8.55 -18.67
CA CYS A 284 4.38 -8.35 -18.68
C CYS A 284 3.98 -6.87 -18.83
N ALA A 285 4.77 -6.08 -19.54
CA ALA A 285 4.51 -4.63 -19.68
C ALA A 285 3.15 -4.34 -20.34
N GLU A 286 2.73 -5.16 -21.29
CA GLU A 286 1.46 -5.00 -22.00
C GLU A 286 0.27 -5.31 -21.09
N GLU A 287 0.31 -6.39 -20.31
CA GLU A 287 -0.73 -6.77 -19.36
C GLU A 287 -0.85 -5.73 -18.23
N ILE A 288 0.27 -5.19 -17.75
CA ILE A 288 0.29 -4.11 -16.76
C ILE A 288 -0.40 -2.86 -17.32
N GLU A 289 -0.09 -2.47 -18.56
CA GLU A 289 -0.69 -1.30 -19.19
C GLU A 289 -2.19 -1.48 -19.46
N GLN A 290 -2.61 -2.67 -19.92
CA GLN A 290 -4.03 -2.99 -20.11
C GLN A 290 -4.80 -2.89 -18.79
N MET A 291 -4.25 -3.40 -17.69
CA MET A 291 -4.83 -3.30 -16.36
C MET A 291 -4.92 -1.85 -15.89
N ARG A 292 -3.84 -1.06 -16.07
CA ARG A 292 -3.80 0.37 -15.72
C ARG A 292 -4.88 1.16 -16.49
N LEU A 293 -4.99 0.94 -17.79
CA LEU A 293 -6.00 1.59 -18.64
C LEU A 293 -7.44 1.19 -18.23
N SER A 294 -7.63 -0.06 -17.84
CA SER A 294 -8.93 -0.51 -17.33
C SER A 294 -9.28 0.22 -16.03
N TYR A 295 -8.34 0.31 -15.08
CA TYR A 295 -8.56 1.05 -13.84
C TYR A 295 -8.77 2.55 -14.07
N ALA A 296 -8.09 3.16 -15.02
CA ALA A 296 -8.33 4.57 -15.36
C ALA A 296 -9.78 4.82 -15.81
N ARG A 297 -10.32 3.94 -16.70
CA ARG A 297 -11.74 4.04 -17.14
C ARG A 297 -12.73 3.83 -15.99
N ARG A 298 -12.49 2.80 -15.15
CA ARG A 298 -13.35 2.51 -13.98
C ARG A 298 -13.30 3.62 -12.95
N ARG A 299 -12.11 4.20 -12.71
CA ARG A 299 -11.93 5.39 -11.85
C ARG A 299 -12.81 6.53 -12.34
N ASP A 300 -12.68 6.91 -13.60
CA ASP A 300 -13.40 8.05 -14.16
C ASP A 300 -14.91 7.84 -14.02
N PHE A 301 -15.41 6.68 -14.44
CA PHE A 301 -16.81 6.33 -14.30
C PHE A 301 -17.30 6.36 -12.83
N PHE A 302 -16.55 5.73 -11.93
CA PHE A 302 -16.98 5.56 -10.55
C PHE A 302 -16.92 6.87 -9.77
N VAL A 303 -15.84 7.66 -9.91
CA VAL A 303 -15.69 8.95 -9.24
C VAL A 303 -16.69 9.98 -9.74
N ASP A 304 -16.93 10.04 -11.07
CA ASP A 304 -17.96 10.90 -11.64
C ASP A 304 -19.37 10.53 -11.15
N GLY A 305 -19.62 9.22 -10.95
CA GLY A 305 -20.86 8.73 -10.37
C GLY A 305 -21.01 9.08 -8.89
N LEU A 306 -19.96 8.88 -8.09
CA LEU A 306 -19.94 9.22 -6.66
C LEU A 306 -20.22 10.71 -6.42
N ASN A 307 -19.56 11.60 -7.16
CA ASN A 307 -19.74 13.05 -7.02
C ASN A 307 -21.12 13.59 -7.46
N LYS A 308 -21.98 12.74 -8.03
CA LYS A 308 -23.40 13.06 -8.33
C LYS A 308 -24.34 12.69 -7.19
N ILE A 309 -23.87 11.90 -6.22
CA ILE A 309 -24.69 11.53 -5.06
C ILE A 309 -24.69 12.69 -4.06
N PRO A 310 -25.85 13.15 -3.57
CA PRO A 310 -25.91 14.23 -2.59
C PRO A 310 -25.05 13.93 -1.34
N GLY A 311 -24.25 14.92 -0.91
CA GLY A 311 -23.38 14.81 0.25
C GLY A 311 -22.05 14.08 0.01
N PHE A 312 -21.78 13.57 -1.20
CA PHE A 312 -20.51 12.89 -1.54
C PHE A 312 -19.53 13.87 -2.18
N CYS A 313 -18.27 13.80 -1.76
CA CYS A 313 -17.18 14.55 -2.34
C CYS A 313 -15.93 13.66 -2.46
N CYS A 314 -15.39 13.53 -3.66
CA CYS A 314 -14.24 12.71 -3.96
C CYS A 314 -13.31 13.43 -4.93
N HIS A 315 -12.04 13.65 -4.54
CA HIS A 315 -11.02 14.04 -5.51
C HIS A 315 -10.76 12.88 -6.50
N LYS A 316 -10.49 13.23 -7.75
CA LYS A 316 -10.12 12.24 -8.76
C LYS A 316 -8.76 11.63 -8.42
N PRO A 317 -8.66 10.32 -8.10
CA PRO A 317 -7.40 9.70 -7.75
C PRO A 317 -6.38 9.78 -8.88
N GLU A 318 -5.16 10.13 -8.57
CA GLU A 318 -4.03 10.26 -9.50
C GLU A 318 -3.34 8.92 -9.75
N GLY A 319 -3.56 7.95 -8.83
CA GLY A 319 -2.99 6.61 -8.89
C GLY A 319 -3.68 5.62 -7.96
N ALA A 320 -3.12 4.42 -7.82
CA ALA A 320 -3.69 3.28 -7.12
C ALA A 320 -5.05 2.85 -7.71
N PHE A 321 -5.96 2.28 -6.91
CA PHE A 321 -7.30 1.91 -7.36
C PHE A 321 -8.37 2.14 -6.29
N TYR A 322 -8.24 3.27 -5.57
CA TYR A 322 -9.14 3.64 -4.48
C TYR A 322 -9.80 4.99 -4.75
N ALA A 323 -11.08 5.09 -4.40
CA ALA A 323 -11.81 6.33 -4.24
C ALA A 323 -11.92 6.64 -2.75
N TRP A 324 -11.40 7.79 -2.34
CA TRP A 324 -11.46 8.31 -0.98
C TRP A 324 -12.51 9.39 -0.92
N VAL A 325 -13.60 9.12 -0.23
CA VAL A 325 -14.84 9.87 -0.36
C VAL A 325 -15.24 10.48 0.99
N GLY A 326 -15.31 11.80 1.05
CA GLY A 326 -16.00 12.51 2.13
C GLY A 326 -17.50 12.40 1.95
N ILE A 327 -18.23 12.10 3.02
CA ILE A 327 -19.69 11.96 2.99
C ILE A 327 -20.30 12.72 4.15
N GLU A 328 -21.18 13.68 3.82
CA GLU A 328 -22.00 14.40 4.79
C GLU A 328 -23.40 13.78 4.86
N LYS A 329 -23.76 13.20 5.99
CA LYS A 329 -25.08 12.65 6.26
C LYS A 329 -25.41 12.65 7.74
N ASP A 330 -26.35 13.52 8.12
CA ASP A 330 -27.00 13.53 9.47
C ASP A 330 -26.02 13.45 10.67
N GLY A 331 -24.79 13.99 10.54
CA GLY A 331 -23.77 13.93 11.58
C GLY A 331 -23.19 12.54 11.85
N MET A 332 -23.32 11.60 10.91
CA MET A 332 -22.74 10.26 11.02
C MET A 332 -21.21 10.30 10.96
N ASP A 333 -20.55 9.56 11.84
CA ASP A 333 -19.12 9.27 11.74
C ASP A 333 -18.82 8.23 10.65
N SER A 334 -17.53 8.02 10.35
CA SER A 334 -17.09 7.05 9.33
C SER A 334 -17.60 5.62 9.56
N ALA A 335 -17.74 5.18 10.80
CA ALA A 335 -18.19 3.83 11.14
C ALA A 335 -19.69 3.69 10.88
N ALA A 336 -20.48 4.70 11.30
CA ALA A 336 -21.91 4.78 11.02
C ALA A 336 -22.20 4.88 9.52
N LEU A 337 -21.42 5.68 8.78
CA LEU A 337 -21.51 5.79 7.32
C LEU A 337 -21.26 4.46 6.63
N ALA A 338 -20.18 3.75 6.98
CA ALA A 338 -19.86 2.46 6.39
C ALA A 338 -20.95 1.39 6.72
N GLN A 339 -21.50 1.42 7.93
CA GLN A 339 -22.61 0.57 8.32
C GLN A 339 -23.88 0.91 7.55
N TYR A 340 -24.23 2.18 7.42
CA TYR A 340 -25.40 2.65 6.67
C TYR A 340 -25.33 2.24 5.19
N ILE A 341 -24.17 2.44 4.55
CA ILE A 341 -23.95 2.03 3.15
C ILE A 341 -24.11 0.51 3.00
N LEU A 342 -23.59 -0.27 3.95
CA LEU A 342 -23.73 -1.72 3.92
C LEU A 342 -25.20 -2.16 4.06
N GLU A 343 -25.95 -1.54 4.95
CA GLU A 343 -27.34 -1.93 5.25
C GLU A 343 -28.33 -1.45 4.17
N GLN A 344 -28.19 -0.21 3.72
CA GLN A 344 -29.15 0.41 2.82
C GLN A 344 -28.82 0.19 1.34
N ALA A 345 -27.52 0.16 0.99
CA ALA A 345 -27.06 -0.04 -0.39
C ALA A 345 -26.49 -1.43 -0.66
N GLN A 346 -26.27 -2.26 0.37
CA GLN A 346 -25.59 -3.56 0.24
C GLN A 346 -24.19 -3.44 -0.38
N VAL A 347 -23.48 -2.35 -0.10
CA VAL A 347 -22.12 -2.09 -0.54
C VAL A 347 -21.20 -2.07 0.67
N ALA A 348 -20.15 -2.89 0.67
CA ALA A 348 -19.15 -2.89 1.72
C ALA A 348 -18.01 -1.95 1.36
N CYS A 349 -17.68 -1.00 2.24
CA CYS A 349 -16.57 -0.05 2.15
C CYS A 349 -15.80 -0.01 3.47
N VAL A 350 -14.62 0.62 3.49
CA VAL A 350 -13.81 0.72 4.71
C VAL A 350 -14.00 2.11 5.32
N PRO A 351 -14.33 2.22 6.62
CA PRO A 351 -14.49 3.51 7.30
C PRO A 351 -13.16 4.27 7.34
N GLY A 352 -13.25 5.59 7.23
CA GLY A 352 -12.09 6.48 7.13
C GLY A 352 -11.20 6.45 8.36
N THR A 353 -11.77 6.40 9.55
CA THR A 353 -11.04 6.33 10.82
C THR A 353 -10.04 5.17 10.90
N ALA A 354 -10.18 4.14 10.05
CA ALA A 354 -9.19 3.07 9.91
C ALA A 354 -7.86 3.53 9.29
N TYR A 355 -7.84 4.69 8.60
CA TYR A 355 -6.68 5.21 7.87
C TYR A 355 -5.99 6.37 8.60
N GLY A 356 -6.53 6.82 9.71
CA GLY A 356 -5.97 7.88 10.54
C GLY A 356 -7.03 8.65 11.31
N ALA A 357 -6.60 9.39 12.33
CA ALA A 357 -7.50 10.12 13.21
C ALA A 357 -8.18 11.33 12.52
N SER A 358 -7.54 11.91 11.50
CA SER A 358 -8.07 13.06 10.74
C SER A 358 -9.10 12.65 9.67
N SER A 359 -9.43 11.36 9.58
CA SER A 359 -10.19 10.76 8.47
C SER A 359 -11.65 10.46 8.80
N ASP A 360 -12.18 11.05 9.86
CA ASP A 360 -13.61 10.91 10.17
C ASP A 360 -14.48 11.63 9.12
N GLY A 361 -15.67 11.11 8.86
CA GLY A 361 -16.53 11.56 7.76
C GLY A 361 -16.13 11.01 6.37
N PHE A 362 -15.05 10.23 6.27
CA PHE A 362 -14.61 9.62 5.01
C PHE A 362 -14.88 8.11 4.98
N VAL A 363 -14.97 7.58 3.76
CA VAL A 363 -14.95 6.13 3.49
C VAL A 363 -14.06 5.84 2.28
N ARG A 364 -13.43 4.65 2.26
CA ARG A 364 -12.66 4.19 1.11
C ARG A 364 -13.44 3.13 0.34
N PHE A 365 -13.59 3.34 -0.96
CA PHE A 365 -14.00 2.32 -1.93
C PHE A 365 -12.82 1.88 -2.79
N SER A 366 -12.86 0.63 -3.27
CA SER A 366 -11.97 0.14 -4.33
C SER A 366 -12.72 0.10 -5.65
N PHE A 367 -12.14 0.65 -6.72
CA PHE A 367 -12.66 0.47 -8.07
C PHE A 367 -11.95 -0.66 -8.85
N ALA A 368 -11.13 -1.47 -8.16
CA ALA A 368 -10.61 -2.73 -8.67
C ALA A 368 -11.67 -3.84 -8.56
N ASN A 369 -12.77 -3.66 -9.28
CA ASN A 369 -13.92 -4.55 -9.34
C ASN A 369 -14.48 -4.55 -10.76
N ALA A 370 -15.34 -5.53 -11.10
CA ALA A 370 -16.02 -5.57 -12.38
C ALA A 370 -16.83 -4.28 -12.60
N GLN A 371 -16.92 -3.85 -13.87
CA GLN A 371 -17.67 -2.65 -14.24
C GLN A 371 -19.12 -2.72 -13.77
N GLU A 372 -19.75 -3.88 -13.93
CA GLU A 372 -21.15 -4.15 -13.54
C GLU A 372 -21.36 -3.99 -12.02
N ASP A 373 -20.38 -4.39 -11.20
CA ASP A 373 -20.44 -4.22 -9.74
C ASP A 373 -20.37 -2.73 -9.35
N LEU A 374 -19.53 -1.95 -10.04
CA LEU A 374 -19.42 -0.51 -9.81
C LEU A 374 -20.72 0.22 -10.22
N GLU A 375 -21.32 -0.15 -11.35
CA GLU A 375 -22.61 0.40 -11.81
C GLU A 375 -23.74 0.12 -10.81
N GLN A 376 -23.83 -1.12 -10.34
CA GLN A 376 -24.83 -1.52 -9.36
C GLN A 376 -24.62 -0.86 -8.00
N ALA A 377 -23.35 -0.74 -7.55
CA ALA A 377 -23.02 -0.05 -6.30
C ALA A 377 -23.41 1.43 -6.36
N LEU A 378 -23.10 2.14 -7.46
CA LEU A 378 -23.50 3.54 -7.65
C LEU A 378 -25.01 3.68 -7.62
N ALA A 379 -25.75 2.84 -8.37
CA ALA A 379 -27.21 2.89 -8.40
C ALA A 379 -27.83 2.63 -7.01
N ALA A 380 -27.27 1.69 -6.25
CA ALA A 380 -27.76 1.37 -4.90
C ALA A 380 -27.47 2.51 -3.91
N MET A 381 -26.24 3.09 -3.92
CA MET A 381 -25.89 4.22 -3.10
C MET A 381 -26.71 5.47 -3.46
N THR A 382 -26.92 5.75 -4.73
CA THR A 382 -27.79 6.85 -5.16
C THR A 382 -29.18 6.74 -4.53
N ARG A 383 -29.81 5.55 -4.57
CA ARG A 383 -31.13 5.34 -3.95
C ARG A 383 -31.11 5.49 -2.41
N ALA A 384 -30.02 5.07 -1.78
CA ALA A 384 -29.91 5.12 -0.31
C ALA A 384 -29.68 6.56 0.23
N PHE A 385 -29.16 7.45 -0.60
CA PHE A 385 -28.82 8.83 -0.22
C PHE A 385 -29.75 9.88 -0.87
N SER A 386 -30.72 9.46 -1.69
CA SER A 386 -31.83 10.30 -2.18
C SER A 386 -32.92 10.39 -1.12
#